data_4e1cc6dbe6106cec37d1232eaadb674f
#
_entry.id   4e1cc6dbe6106cec37d1232eaadb674f
#
_cell.length_a   1.000
_cell.length_b   1.000
_cell.length_c   1.000
_cell.angle_alpha   90.00
_cell.angle_beta   90.00
_cell.angle_gamma   90.00
#
_symmetry.space_group_name_H-M   'P 1'
#
loop_
_entity.id
_entity.type
_entity.pdbx_description
1 polymer ?
#
loop_
_entity_poly.entity_id
_entity_poly.type
_entity_poly.pdbx_seq_one_letter_code
_entity_poly.pdbx_strand_id
1 'polypeptide(L)'
;MSQKFDVVVIGAGPGGYVAAIRAAQLGLKTACIEKYQGKDGKTALGGTCLNVGCIPSKALLDSSYKFHEAHESFKVHGISTGEVAMDVPTMVARKDQIVKNLTGGVSALLKANGVTVFEGHGKLLAGKQVEVTGLDGNVQTLAAENVILASGSTPVNIRSE
;
A
#
# COMPACT_ATOMS: atom_id res chain seq x y z
N MET A 1 -22.68 -16.81 -11.65
CA MET A 1 -21.78 -17.89 -11.17
C MET A 1 -20.68 -17.24 -10.36
N SER A 2 -20.41 -17.70 -9.13
CA SER A 2 -19.30 -17.18 -8.31
C SER A 2 -17.97 -17.55 -8.95
N GLN A 3 -17.03 -16.62 -9.03
CA GLN A 3 -15.67 -16.92 -9.46
C GLN A 3 -14.96 -17.75 -8.39
N LYS A 4 -14.25 -18.82 -8.81
CA LYS A 4 -13.50 -19.69 -7.90
C LYS A 4 -12.01 -19.41 -7.96
N PHE A 5 -11.37 -19.32 -6.78
CA PHE A 5 -9.94 -19.12 -6.56
C PHE A 5 -9.39 -20.18 -5.60
N ASP A 6 -8.12 -20.52 -5.74
CA ASP A 6 -7.42 -21.36 -4.77
C ASP A 6 -7.09 -20.56 -3.51
N VAL A 7 -6.72 -19.27 -3.70
CA VAL A 7 -6.41 -18.34 -2.61
C VAL A 7 -7.09 -16.99 -2.85
N VAL A 8 -7.78 -16.50 -1.84
CA VAL A 8 -8.28 -15.11 -1.79
C VAL A 8 -7.60 -14.39 -0.63
N VAL A 9 -6.94 -13.27 -0.92
CA VAL A 9 -6.25 -12.44 0.07
C VAL A 9 -7.07 -11.18 0.31
N ILE A 10 -7.44 -10.89 1.55
CA ILE A 10 -8.16 -9.68 1.94
C ILE A 10 -7.18 -8.67 2.51
N GLY A 11 -6.92 -7.61 1.76
CA GLY A 11 -5.94 -6.56 2.03
C GLY A 11 -4.68 -6.68 1.18
N ALA A 12 -4.26 -5.59 0.54
CA ALA A 12 -3.06 -5.51 -0.29
C ALA A 12 -1.92 -4.70 0.38
N GLY A 13 -1.87 -4.71 1.71
CA GLY A 13 -0.69 -4.25 2.46
C GLY A 13 0.50 -5.21 2.32
N PRO A 14 1.65 -4.94 2.98
CA PRO A 14 2.86 -5.77 2.83
C PRO A 14 2.63 -7.26 3.08
N GLY A 15 1.84 -7.63 4.07
CA GLY A 15 1.48 -9.03 4.32
C GLY A 15 0.62 -9.64 3.20
N GLY A 16 -0.30 -8.85 2.63
CA GLY A 16 -1.24 -9.31 1.62
C GLY A 16 -0.65 -9.43 0.23
N TYR A 17 -0.06 -8.36 -0.33
CA TYR A 17 0.48 -8.42 -1.69
C TYR A 17 1.63 -9.44 -1.81
N VAL A 18 2.48 -9.57 -0.78
CA VAL A 18 3.55 -10.56 -0.78
C VAL A 18 2.97 -11.97 -0.78
N ALA A 19 1.97 -12.25 0.06
CA ALA A 19 1.30 -13.55 0.09
C ALA A 19 0.60 -13.86 -1.23
N ALA A 20 -0.10 -12.89 -1.83
CA ALA A 20 -0.80 -13.07 -3.10
C ALA A 20 0.18 -13.38 -4.25
N ILE A 21 1.27 -12.62 -4.36
CA ILE A 21 2.32 -12.86 -5.36
C ILE A 21 2.91 -14.26 -5.16
N ARG A 22 3.24 -14.63 -3.92
CA ARG A 22 3.84 -15.94 -3.65
C ARG A 22 2.89 -17.08 -3.97
N ALA A 23 1.61 -16.98 -3.62
CA ALA A 23 0.60 -17.96 -3.97
C ALA A 23 0.50 -18.16 -5.49
N ALA A 24 0.45 -17.06 -6.24
CA ALA A 24 0.42 -17.11 -7.71
C ALA A 24 1.68 -17.73 -8.31
N GLN A 25 2.88 -17.42 -7.78
CA GLN A 25 4.14 -18.04 -8.21
C GLN A 25 4.17 -19.56 -7.97
N LEU A 26 3.41 -20.05 -7.00
CA LEU A 26 3.25 -21.49 -6.74
C LEU A 26 2.19 -22.14 -7.63
N GLY A 27 1.66 -21.42 -8.62
CA GLY A 27 0.67 -21.92 -9.58
C GLY A 27 -0.77 -21.85 -9.08
N LEU A 28 -1.03 -21.22 -7.94
CA LEU A 28 -2.37 -21.09 -7.38
C LEU A 28 -3.13 -19.92 -8.03
N LYS A 29 -4.38 -20.15 -8.45
CA LYS A 29 -5.26 -19.10 -8.94
C LYS A 29 -5.63 -18.17 -7.78
N THR A 30 -5.08 -16.96 -7.79
CA THR A 30 -5.08 -16.04 -6.65
C THR A 30 -5.85 -14.75 -6.93
N ALA A 31 -6.65 -14.33 -5.97
CA ALA A 31 -7.27 -13.00 -5.92
C ALA A 31 -6.74 -12.19 -4.74
N CYS A 32 -6.67 -10.88 -4.90
CA CYS A 32 -6.33 -9.92 -3.85
C CYS A 32 -7.37 -8.80 -3.83
N ILE A 33 -7.88 -8.45 -2.64
CA ILE A 33 -8.95 -7.45 -2.47
C ILE A 33 -8.39 -6.27 -1.68
N GLU A 34 -8.56 -5.04 -2.18
CA GLU A 34 -8.11 -3.83 -1.49
C GLU A 34 -9.19 -2.75 -1.52
N LYS A 35 -9.45 -2.14 -0.37
CA LYS A 35 -10.44 -1.07 -0.22
C LYS A 35 -9.84 0.33 -0.06
N TYR A 36 -8.54 0.43 0.25
CA TYR A 36 -7.92 1.71 0.52
C TYR A 36 -7.87 2.57 -0.74
N GLN A 37 -8.33 3.81 -0.61
CA GLN A 37 -8.29 4.81 -1.68
C GLN A 37 -7.23 5.87 -1.36
N GLY A 38 -6.44 6.20 -2.36
CA GLY A 38 -5.52 7.32 -2.31
C GLY A 38 -6.23 8.67 -2.34
N LYS A 39 -5.46 9.74 -2.31
CA LYS A 39 -5.99 11.12 -2.38
C LYS A 39 -6.75 11.42 -3.67
N ASP A 40 -6.50 10.67 -4.72
CA ASP A 40 -7.14 10.77 -6.03
C ASP A 40 -8.43 9.93 -6.14
N GLY A 41 -8.87 9.31 -5.05
CA GLY A 41 -10.05 8.46 -4.98
C GLY A 41 -9.89 7.08 -5.64
N LYS A 42 -8.70 6.75 -6.15
CA LYS A 42 -8.40 5.44 -6.74
C LYS A 42 -7.86 4.47 -5.71
N THR A 43 -8.10 3.20 -5.93
CA THR A 43 -7.52 2.15 -5.07
C THR A 43 -6.01 2.23 -5.08
N ALA A 44 -5.41 2.27 -3.88
CA ALA A 44 -3.97 2.34 -3.71
C ALA A 44 -3.46 1.11 -2.96
N LEU A 45 -2.68 0.29 -3.65
CA LEU A 45 -2.07 -0.92 -3.12
C LEU A 45 -0.87 -0.60 -2.21
N GLY A 46 -0.41 -1.57 -1.41
CA GLY A 46 0.75 -1.40 -0.54
C GLY A 46 0.43 -1.07 0.92
N GLY A 47 -0.87 -0.87 1.24
CA GLY A 47 -1.36 -0.65 2.60
C GLY A 47 -0.76 0.57 3.29
N THR A 48 -0.88 0.62 4.62
CA THR A 48 -0.40 1.73 5.47
C THR A 48 1.08 2.03 5.24
N CYS A 49 1.93 1.01 5.16
CA CYS A 49 3.39 1.21 5.03
C CYS A 49 3.76 2.04 3.80
N LEU A 50 3.23 1.71 2.62
CA LEU A 50 3.60 2.40 1.38
C LEU A 50 2.90 3.74 1.23
N ASN A 51 1.64 3.84 1.65
CA ASN A 51 0.82 5.01 1.37
C ASN A 51 0.96 6.14 2.39
N VAL A 52 0.97 5.81 3.68
CA VAL A 52 0.89 6.80 4.77
C VAL A 52 1.85 6.55 5.93
N GLY A 53 2.62 5.49 5.91
CA GLY A 53 3.52 5.05 7.00
C GLY A 53 4.99 5.07 6.63
N CYS A 54 5.59 3.88 6.49
CA CYS A 54 7.04 3.68 6.38
C CYS A 54 7.68 4.48 5.24
N ILE A 55 7.11 4.42 4.06
CA ILE A 55 7.72 5.03 2.87
C ILE A 55 7.65 6.56 2.92
N PRO A 56 6.48 7.20 3.10
CA PRO A 56 6.44 8.65 3.17
C PRO A 56 7.25 9.21 4.34
N SER A 57 7.23 8.57 5.53
CA SER A 57 8.02 9.04 6.67
C SER A 57 9.52 8.97 6.40
N LYS A 58 10.02 7.86 5.82
CA LYS A 58 11.44 7.73 5.50
C LYS A 58 11.87 8.71 4.40
N ALA A 59 11.03 8.97 3.40
CA ALA A 59 11.32 9.96 2.37
C ALA A 59 11.44 11.38 2.93
N LEU A 60 10.59 11.75 3.89
CA LEU A 60 10.67 13.05 4.57
C LEU A 60 11.87 13.13 5.51
N LEU A 61 12.14 12.08 6.29
CA LEU A 61 13.30 12.01 7.18
C LEU A 61 14.62 12.10 6.40
N ASP A 62 14.74 11.43 5.25
CA ASP A 62 15.92 11.53 4.38
C ASP A 62 16.16 12.98 3.91
N SER A 63 15.11 13.67 3.50
CA SER A 63 15.24 15.08 3.08
C SER A 63 15.58 16.01 4.24
N SER A 64 14.94 15.85 5.40
CA SER A 64 15.24 16.66 6.58
C SER A 64 16.65 16.42 7.12
N TYR A 65 17.11 15.16 7.06
CA TYR A 65 18.48 14.82 7.45
C TYR A 65 19.52 15.50 6.56
N LYS A 66 19.33 15.47 5.23
CA LYS A 66 20.22 16.15 4.28
C LYS A 66 20.28 17.66 4.52
N PHE A 67 19.14 18.27 4.84
CA PHE A 67 19.10 19.69 5.20
C PHE A 67 19.91 19.95 6.48
N HIS A 68 19.71 19.16 7.52
CA HIS A 68 20.45 19.25 8.77
C HIS A 68 21.96 19.03 8.56
N GLU A 69 22.36 18.03 7.82
CA GLU A 69 23.76 17.77 7.48
C GLU A 69 24.42 18.95 6.78
N ALA A 70 23.76 19.51 5.76
CA ALA A 70 24.30 20.64 5.01
C ALA A 70 24.42 21.90 5.87
N HIS A 71 23.52 22.10 6.84
CA HIS A 71 23.51 23.27 7.71
C HIS A 71 24.50 23.15 8.87
N GLU A 72 24.61 22.00 9.52
CA GLU A 72 25.34 21.80 10.77
C GLU A 72 26.68 21.05 10.58
N SER A 73 26.69 19.99 9.78
CA SER A 73 27.76 18.99 9.81
C SER A 73 28.83 19.20 8.74
N PHE A 74 28.51 19.78 7.59
CA PHE A 74 29.43 19.89 6.47
C PHE A 74 30.71 20.66 6.80
N LYS A 75 30.64 21.63 7.68
CA LYS A 75 31.80 22.43 8.14
C LYS A 75 32.89 21.57 8.78
N VAL A 76 32.53 20.52 9.51
CA VAL A 76 33.47 19.58 10.16
C VAL A 76 34.28 18.82 9.12
N HIS A 77 33.71 18.61 7.93
CA HIS A 77 34.36 17.95 6.81
C HIS A 77 35.14 18.92 5.89
N GLY A 78 35.23 20.19 6.25
CA GLY A 78 35.87 21.21 5.41
C GLY A 78 35.04 21.60 4.18
N ILE A 79 33.75 21.26 4.16
CA ILE A 79 32.83 21.59 3.07
C ILE A 79 32.10 22.90 3.42
N SER A 80 32.24 23.91 2.58
CA SER A 80 31.51 25.15 2.69
C SER A 80 30.28 25.14 1.78
N THR A 81 29.13 25.40 2.36
CA THR A 81 27.89 25.66 1.62
C THR A 81 27.55 27.15 1.74
N GLY A 82 26.91 27.72 0.74
CA GLY A 82 26.24 29.03 0.90
C GLY A 82 25.03 28.90 1.85
N GLU A 83 24.10 29.85 1.76
CA GLU A 83 22.83 29.75 2.49
C GLU A 83 22.07 28.49 2.08
N VAL A 84 21.73 27.68 3.08
CA VAL A 84 20.96 26.44 2.87
C VAL A 84 19.52 26.72 3.22
N ALA A 85 18.65 26.63 2.21
CA ALA A 85 17.19 26.79 2.37
C ALA A 85 16.47 25.48 2.01
N MET A 86 15.30 25.26 2.59
CA MET A 86 14.45 24.12 2.28
C MET A 86 13.16 24.58 1.60
N ASP A 87 12.91 24.06 0.42
CA ASP A 87 11.61 24.15 -0.26
C ASP A 87 10.72 22.97 0.18
N VAL A 88 9.87 23.22 1.18
CA VAL A 88 8.97 22.22 1.74
C VAL A 88 7.98 21.67 0.71
N PRO A 89 7.33 22.48 -0.16
CA PRO A 89 6.51 21.99 -1.26
C PRO A 89 7.24 20.97 -2.16
N THR A 90 8.46 21.25 -2.57
CA THR A 90 9.28 20.34 -3.37
C THR A 90 9.62 19.05 -2.60
N MET A 91 9.94 19.14 -1.31
CA MET A 91 10.19 17.98 -0.46
C MET A 91 8.95 17.07 -0.37
N VAL A 92 7.77 17.66 -0.20
CA VAL A 92 6.50 16.92 -0.16
C VAL A 92 6.18 16.29 -1.51
N ALA A 93 6.36 17.00 -2.62
CA ALA A 93 6.15 16.47 -3.96
C ALA A 93 7.09 15.28 -4.26
N ARG A 94 8.36 15.36 -3.85
CA ARG A 94 9.31 14.24 -3.93
C ARG A 94 8.79 13.00 -3.18
N LYS A 95 8.32 13.18 -1.96
CA LYS A 95 7.73 12.10 -1.15
C LYS A 95 6.52 11.46 -1.86
N ASP A 96 5.60 12.28 -2.41
CA ASP A 96 4.43 11.78 -3.12
C ASP A 96 4.83 10.99 -4.39
N GLN A 97 5.88 11.42 -5.10
CA GLN A 97 6.39 10.69 -6.26
C GLN A 97 6.98 9.33 -5.88
N ILE A 98 7.71 9.24 -4.75
CA ILE A 98 8.25 7.97 -4.24
C ILE A 98 7.12 7.01 -3.90
N VAL A 99 6.09 7.47 -3.20
CA VAL A 99 4.90 6.67 -2.87
C VAL A 99 4.24 6.15 -4.14
N LYS A 100 3.99 7.03 -5.12
CA LYS A 100 3.37 6.68 -6.41
C LYS A 100 4.17 5.61 -7.16
N ASN A 101 5.48 5.73 -7.20
CA ASN A 101 6.34 4.76 -7.88
C ASN A 101 6.26 3.38 -7.22
N LEU A 102 6.31 3.33 -5.88
CA LEU A 102 6.28 2.06 -5.14
C LEU A 102 4.90 1.39 -5.19
N THR A 103 3.82 2.14 -5.04
CA THR A 103 2.47 1.57 -5.15
C THR A 103 2.17 1.10 -6.56
N GLY A 104 2.64 1.83 -7.59
CA GLY A 104 2.60 1.40 -8.98
C GLY A 104 3.41 0.12 -9.23
N GLY A 105 4.56 -0.01 -8.58
CA GLY A 105 5.37 -1.23 -8.62
C GLY A 105 4.65 -2.45 -8.04
N VAL A 106 3.92 -2.30 -6.93
CA VAL A 106 3.09 -3.38 -6.37
C VAL A 106 2.00 -3.80 -7.35
N SER A 107 1.32 -2.83 -7.98
CA SER A 107 0.30 -3.11 -9.00
C SER A 107 0.89 -3.90 -10.18
N ALA A 108 2.04 -3.47 -10.68
CA ALA A 108 2.74 -4.16 -11.76
C ALA A 108 3.15 -5.58 -11.38
N LEU A 109 3.64 -5.81 -10.15
CA LEU A 109 4.02 -7.13 -9.67
C LEU A 109 2.83 -8.07 -9.52
N LEU A 110 1.72 -7.61 -8.97
CA LEU A 110 0.49 -8.42 -8.87
C LEU A 110 0.01 -8.83 -10.28
N LYS A 111 -0.04 -7.87 -11.20
CA LYS A 111 -0.43 -8.12 -12.59
C LYS A 111 0.51 -9.09 -13.30
N ALA A 112 1.84 -8.91 -13.17
CA ALA A 112 2.85 -9.76 -13.80
C ALA A 112 2.79 -11.21 -13.29
N ASN A 113 2.35 -11.43 -12.04
CA ASN A 113 2.17 -12.76 -11.47
C ASN A 113 0.75 -13.32 -11.69
N GLY A 114 -0.11 -12.66 -12.45
CA GLY A 114 -1.46 -13.16 -12.76
C GLY A 114 -2.45 -13.09 -11.60
N VAL A 115 -2.17 -12.27 -10.57
CA VAL A 115 -3.12 -12.07 -9.46
C VAL A 115 -4.28 -11.20 -9.92
N THR A 116 -5.51 -11.67 -9.70
CA THR A 116 -6.72 -10.88 -9.96
C THR A 116 -6.94 -9.91 -8.80
N VAL A 117 -6.89 -8.62 -9.06
CA VAL A 117 -7.15 -7.59 -8.04
C VAL A 117 -8.61 -7.15 -8.10
N PHE A 118 -9.27 -7.12 -6.94
CA PHE A 118 -10.60 -6.58 -6.74
C PHE A 118 -10.53 -5.30 -5.91
N GLU A 119 -11.10 -4.24 -6.42
CA GLU A 119 -11.18 -2.95 -5.75
C GLU A 119 -12.45 -2.87 -4.91
N GLY A 120 -12.32 -2.83 -3.59
CA GLY A 120 -13.46 -2.79 -2.69
C GLY A 120 -13.20 -3.43 -1.34
N HIS A 121 -14.27 -3.56 -0.59
CA HIS A 121 -14.26 -4.14 0.76
C HIS A 121 -14.49 -5.66 0.70
N GLY A 122 -13.52 -6.44 1.15
CA GLY A 122 -13.62 -7.90 1.30
C GLY A 122 -14.16 -8.29 2.67
N LYS A 123 -15.16 -9.16 2.71
CA LYS A 123 -15.76 -9.73 3.92
C LYS A 123 -15.78 -11.25 3.84
N LEU A 124 -15.15 -11.91 4.80
CA LEU A 124 -15.19 -13.36 4.91
C LEU A 124 -16.59 -13.83 5.37
N LEU A 125 -17.17 -14.73 4.63
CA LEU A 125 -18.43 -15.39 4.95
C LEU A 125 -18.21 -16.88 5.32
N ALA A 126 -19.26 -17.53 5.79
CA ALA A 126 -19.24 -18.98 6.02
C ALA A 126 -18.96 -19.76 4.73
N GLY A 127 -18.37 -20.95 4.85
CA GLY A 127 -18.08 -21.82 3.71
C GLY A 127 -16.95 -21.34 2.81
N LYS A 128 -15.99 -20.59 3.35
CA LYS A 128 -14.83 -20.02 2.61
C LYS A 128 -15.26 -19.16 1.42
N GLN A 129 -16.36 -18.44 1.57
CA GLN A 129 -16.80 -17.45 0.62
C GLN A 129 -16.31 -16.06 1.04
N VAL A 130 -16.02 -15.22 0.07
CA VAL A 130 -15.62 -13.83 0.29
C VAL A 130 -16.55 -12.94 -0.50
N GLU A 131 -17.31 -12.11 0.22
CA GLU A 131 -18.11 -11.04 -0.36
C GLU A 131 -17.18 -9.85 -0.66
N VAL A 132 -17.28 -9.33 -1.86
CA VAL A 132 -16.58 -8.12 -2.28
C VAL A 132 -17.62 -7.06 -2.59
N THR A 133 -17.61 -5.99 -1.82
CA THR A 133 -18.38 -4.78 -2.12
C THR A 133 -17.46 -3.80 -2.85
N GLY A 134 -17.69 -3.63 -4.13
CA GLY A 134 -16.91 -2.71 -4.98
C GLY A 134 -17.06 -1.25 -4.57
N LEU A 135 -16.17 -0.40 -5.03
CA LEU A 135 -16.25 1.06 -4.79
C LEU A 135 -17.48 1.70 -5.42
N ASP A 136 -18.06 1.06 -6.42
CA ASP A 136 -19.33 1.42 -7.09
C ASP A 136 -20.57 0.91 -6.35
N GLY A 137 -20.41 0.22 -5.21
CA GLY A 137 -21.47 -0.40 -4.42
C GLY A 137 -21.94 -1.76 -4.93
N ASN A 138 -21.44 -2.25 -6.05
CA ASN A 138 -21.78 -3.58 -6.54
C ASN A 138 -21.21 -4.67 -5.63
N VAL A 139 -22.03 -5.70 -5.38
CA VAL A 139 -21.64 -6.81 -4.51
C VAL A 139 -21.48 -8.07 -5.35
N GLN A 140 -20.36 -8.75 -5.16
CA GLN A 140 -20.10 -10.07 -5.73
C GLN A 140 -19.52 -11.02 -4.70
N THR A 141 -19.71 -12.31 -4.90
CA THR A 141 -19.18 -13.36 -4.01
C THR A 141 -18.15 -14.18 -4.75
N LEU A 142 -16.97 -14.36 -4.13
CA LEU A 142 -15.90 -15.23 -4.59
C LEU A 142 -15.92 -16.51 -3.76
N ALA A 143 -15.72 -17.67 -4.40
CA ALA A 143 -15.47 -18.92 -3.72
C ALA A 143 -13.96 -19.14 -3.59
N ALA A 144 -13.47 -19.53 -2.41
CA ALA A 144 -12.06 -19.75 -2.14
C ALA A 144 -11.80 -21.14 -1.53
N GLU A 145 -10.70 -21.77 -1.91
CA GLU A 145 -10.22 -22.94 -1.16
C GLU A 145 -9.54 -22.50 0.14
N ASN A 146 -8.81 -21.37 0.10
CA ASN A 146 -8.14 -20.78 1.24
C ASN A 146 -8.32 -19.24 1.24
N VAL A 147 -8.44 -18.66 2.44
CA VAL A 147 -8.54 -17.20 2.61
C VAL A 147 -7.42 -16.74 3.53
N ILE A 148 -6.71 -15.70 3.10
CA ILE A 148 -5.68 -15.01 3.91
C ILE A 148 -6.25 -13.67 4.34
N LEU A 149 -6.35 -13.46 5.65
CA LEU A 149 -6.75 -12.18 6.24
C LEU A 149 -5.50 -11.34 6.48
N ALA A 150 -5.33 -10.28 5.67
CA ALA A 150 -4.24 -9.32 5.75
C ALA A 150 -4.79 -7.88 5.85
N SER A 151 -5.87 -7.71 6.59
CA SER A 151 -6.69 -6.49 6.66
C SER A 151 -5.97 -5.28 7.29
N GLY A 152 -4.80 -5.51 7.94
CA GLY A 152 -4.01 -4.46 8.54
C GLY A 152 -4.61 -3.91 9.85
N SER A 153 -4.37 -2.62 10.10
CA SER A 153 -4.81 -1.92 11.30
C SER A 153 -5.40 -0.55 10.97
N THR A 154 -6.19 -0.02 11.86
CA THR A 154 -6.70 1.36 11.80
C THR A 154 -6.39 2.08 13.12
N PRO A 155 -6.19 3.41 13.10
CA PRO A 155 -6.08 4.19 14.32
C PRO A 155 -7.34 4.04 15.20
N VAL A 156 -7.13 3.99 16.50
CA VAL A 156 -8.25 4.02 17.45
C VAL A 156 -8.79 5.45 17.52
N ASN A 157 -10.08 5.64 17.25
CA ASN A 157 -10.74 6.92 17.46
C ASN A 157 -10.93 7.14 18.97
N ILE A 158 -10.16 8.05 19.53
CA ILE A 158 -10.38 8.53 20.90
C ILE A 158 -11.53 9.53 20.80
N ARG A 159 -12.70 9.15 21.32
CA ARG A 159 -13.80 10.12 21.51
C ARG A 159 -13.36 11.07 22.62
N SER A 160 -13.15 12.35 22.31
CA SER A 160 -13.15 13.40 23.33
C SER A 160 -14.60 13.53 23.82
N GLU A 161 -14.84 13.23 25.09
CA GLU A 161 -16.07 13.62 25.77
C GLU A 161 -16.14 15.14 25.89
#